data_fe7a9a75b509faecb8038ffe8cbfdb06
#
_entry.id   fe7a9a75b509faecb8038ffe8cbfdb06
#
_cell.length_a   1.000
_cell.length_b   1.000
_cell.length_c   1.000
_cell.angle_alpha   90.00
_cell.angle_beta   90.00
_cell.angle_gamma   90.00
#
_symmetry.space_group_name_H-M   'P 1'
#
loop_
_entity.id
_entity.type
_entity.pdbx_description
1 polymer ?
#
loop_
_entity_poly.entity_id
_entity_poly.type
_entity_poly.pdbx_seq_one_letter_code
_entity_poly.pdbx_strand_id
1 'polypeptide(L)'
;QYELVIPQKRLSKTSDDRRWRAEVYRRLDLHGELWYAELEDKRTKNVVRHELTEKYTSVSLVDFYKKAAWEGDRFVLRDRLDRETFSLPYP
;
A
#
# COMPACT_ATOMS: atom_id res chain seq x y z
N GLN A 1 -24.01 -8.48 3.09
CA GLN A 1 -22.77 -7.88 3.54
C GLN A 1 -21.72 -7.93 2.44
N TYR A 2 -21.26 -6.78 2.00
CA TYR A 2 -20.40 -6.70 0.84
C TYR A 2 -19.04 -6.16 1.24
N GLU A 3 -18.02 -6.93 0.93
CA GLU A 3 -16.64 -6.50 1.11
C GLU A 3 -15.85 -7.03 -0.07
N LEU A 4 -15.16 -6.15 -0.75
CA LEU A 4 -14.32 -6.50 -1.88
C LEU A 4 -12.92 -5.99 -1.62
N VAL A 5 -11.95 -6.89 -1.61
CA VAL A 5 -10.55 -6.54 -1.45
C VAL A 5 -9.85 -6.76 -2.78
N ILE A 6 -9.29 -5.69 -3.33
CA ILE A 6 -8.65 -5.72 -4.64
C ILE A 6 -7.16 -5.45 -4.48
N PRO A 7 -6.30 -6.45 -4.72
CA PRO A 7 -4.85 -6.21 -4.68
C PRO A 7 -4.45 -5.23 -5.79
N GLN A 8 -3.61 -4.26 -5.43
CA GLN A 8 -3.10 -3.29 -6.39
C GLN A 8 -1.73 -3.76 -6.87
N LYS A 9 -1.72 -4.68 -7.81
CA LYS A 9 -0.49 -5.37 -8.23
C LYS A 9 0.60 -4.43 -8.74
N ARG A 10 0.22 -3.34 -9.41
CA ARG A 10 1.19 -2.38 -9.92
C ARG A 10 1.93 -1.64 -8.81
N LEU A 11 1.37 -1.65 -7.60
CA LEU A 11 1.98 -1.02 -6.43
C LEU A 11 2.75 -2.01 -5.56
N SER A 12 2.73 -3.29 -5.91
CA SER A 12 3.42 -4.33 -5.15
C SER A 12 4.88 -4.36 -5.57
N LYS A 13 5.79 -4.15 -4.63
CA LYS A 13 7.22 -4.04 -4.91
C LYS A 13 8.04 -4.77 -3.87
N THR A 14 9.13 -5.40 -4.32
CA THR A 14 10.10 -6.04 -3.44
C THR A 14 11.29 -5.09 -3.29
N SER A 15 11.83 -4.98 -2.07
CA SER A 15 13.00 -4.13 -1.81
C SER A 15 14.23 -4.64 -2.57
N ASP A 16 15.24 -3.78 -2.72
CA ASP A 16 16.45 -4.11 -3.47
C ASP A 16 17.21 -5.29 -2.87
N ASP A 17 17.22 -5.39 -1.56
CA ASP A 17 17.88 -6.52 -0.86
C ASP A 17 17.00 -7.78 -0.85
N ARG A 18 15.80 -7.70 -1.42
CA ARG A 18 14.83 -8.78 -1.53
C ARG A 18 14.32 -9.32 -0.20
N ARG A 19 14.56 -8.60 0.87
CA ARG A 19 14.07 -9.01 2.19
C ARG A 19 12.62 -8.62 2.43
N TRP A 20 12.22 -7.46 1.93
CA TRP A 20 10.89 -6.91 2.19
C TRP A 20 10.06 -6.88 0.93
N ARG A 21 8.81 -7.30 1.06
CA ARG A 21 7.84 -7.17 -0.02
C ARG A 21 6.66 -6.37 0.48
N ALA A 22 6.34 -5.31 -0.24
CA ALA A 22 5.17 -4.49 0.04
C ALA A 22 4.06 -4.84 -0.94
N GLU A 23 2.85 -5.01 -0.41
CA GLU A 23 1.66 -5.19 -1.23
C GLU A 23 0.61 -4.20 -0.76
N VAL A 24 -0.11 -3.63 -1.72
CA VAL A 24 -1.11 -2.60 -1.45
C VAL A 24 -2.47 -3.13 -1.85
N TYR A 25 -3.46 -2.88 -0.99
CA TYR A 25 -4.82 -3.37 -1.18
C TYR A 25 -5.82 -2.22 -1.10
N ARG A 26 -6.85 -2.33 -1.90
CA ARG A 26 -7.98 -1.43 -1.92
C ARG A 26 -9.19 -2.21 -1.44
N ARG A 27 -9.81 -1.76 -0.36
CA ARG A 27 -10.97 -2.42 0.21
C ARG A 27 -12.22 -1.56 -0.03
N LEU A 28 -13.23 -2.17 -0.60
CA LEU A 28 -14.52 -1.52 -0.87
C LEU A 28 -15.61 -2.22 -0.07
N ASP A 29 -16.44 -1.45 0.62
CA ASP A 29 -17.62 -1.97 1.28
C ASP A 29 -18.69 -0.88 1.34
N LEU A 30 -19.73 -1.10 2.14
CA LEU A 30 -20.84 -0.16 2.23
C LEU A 30 -20.46 1.20 2.79
N HIS A 31 -19.33 1.29 3.49
CA HIS A 31 -18.88 2.54 4.10
C HIS A 31 -17.98 3.34 3.18
N GLY A 32 -17.54 2.77 2.09
CA GLY A 32 -16.69 3.44 1.12
C GLY A 32 -15.41 2.68 0.84
N GLU A 33 -14.32 3.41 0.66
CA GLU A 33 -13.04 2.88 0.23
C GLU A 33 -11.99 3.07 1.31
N LEU A 34 -11.24 2.01 1.58
CA LEU A 34 -10.06 2.03 2.45
C LEU A 34 -8.88 1.44 1.69
N TRP A 35 -7.70 1.97 1.98
CA TRP A 35 -6.46 1.44 1.43
C TRP A 35 -5.55 1.02 2.57
N TYR A 36 -4.83 -0.09 2.38
CA TYR A 36 -3.83 -0.52 3.34
C TYR A 36 -2.69 -1.21 2.61
N ALA A 37 -1.55 -1.29 3.27
CA ALA A 37 -0.38 -1.98 2.75
C ALA A 37 0.02 -3.07 3.74
N GLU A 38 0.59 -4.15 3.20
CA GLU A 38 1.19 -5.20 4.01
C GLU A 38 2.65 -5.32 3.65
N LEU A 39 3.51 -5.27 4.67
CA LEU A 39 4.94 -5.49 4.50
C LEU A 39 5.28 -6.87 5.01
N GLU A 40 5.79 -7.71 4.13
CA GLU A 40 6.22 -9.05 4.48
C GLU A 40 7.73 -9.11 4.59
N ASP A 41 8.22 -9.61 5.72
CA ASP A 41 9.63 -10.00 5.86
C ASP A 41 9.78 -11.36 5.21
N LYS A 42 10.41 -11.41 4.05
CA LYS A 42 10.52 -12.65 3.30
C LYS A 42 11.40 -13.70 3.99
N ARG A 43 12.20 -13.27 4.94
CA ARG A 43 13.07 -14.18 5.70
C ARG A 43 12.27 -14.91 6.79
N THR A 44 11.45 -14.19 7.54
CA THR A 44 10.72 -14.76 8.67
C THR A 44 9.26 -15.06 8.35
N LYS A 45 8.75 -14.55 7.21
CA LYS A 45 7.36 -14.65 6.78
C LYS A 45 6.39 -13.86 7.65
N ASN A 46 6.90 -12.99 8.51
CA ASN A 46 6.05 -12.09 9.28
C ASN A 46 5.48 -11.00 8.39
N VAL A 47 4.22 -10.67 8.60
CA VAL A 47 3.52 -9.63 7.84
C VAL A 47 3.03 -8.57 8.80
N VAL A 48 3.29 -7.31 8.47
CA VAL A 48 2.80 -6.17 9.24
C VAL A 48 1.89 -5.35 8.35
N ARG A 49 0.69 -5.06 8.83
CA ARG A 49 -0.29 -4.29 8.07
C ARG A 49 -0.27 -2.83 8.51
N HIS A 50 -0.30 -1.94 7.53
CA HIS A 50 -0.33 -0.49 7.77
C HIS A 50 -1.53 0.12 7.03
N GLU A 51 -2.36 0.84 7.76
CA GLU A 51 -3.48 1.54 7.14
C GLU A 51 -2.96 2.79 6.43
N LEU A 52 -3.32 2.94 5.17
CA LEU A 52 -2.96 4.13 4.38
C LEU A 52 -3.99 5.23 4.53
N THR A 53 -5.25 4.86 4.75
CA THR A 53 -6.33 5.80 5.00
C THR A 53 -6.93 5.50 6.37
N GLU A 54 -7.09 6.53 7.18
CA GLU A 54 -7.63 6.35 8.54
C GLU A 54 -9.13 6.13 8.54
N LYS A 55 -9.82 6.64 7.52
CA LYS A 55 -11.27 6.59 7.44
C LYS A 55 -11.69 6.17 6.05
N TYR A 56 -12.88 5.60 5.97
CA TYR A 56 -13.49 5.33 4.66
C TYR A 56 -13.70 6.63 3.90
N THR A 57 -13.46 6.58 2.61
CA THR A 57 -13.66 7.73 1.73
C THR A 57 -14.70 7.40 0.68
N SER A 58 -15.47 8.40 0.27
CA SER A 58 -16.42 8.27 -0.82
C SER A 58 -15.77 8.56 -2.18
N VAL A 59 -14.53 9.01 -2.18
CA VAL A 59 -13.79 9.39 -3.37
C VAL A 59 -12.70 8.36 -3.63
N SER A 60 -12.50 7.97 -4.89
CA SER A 60 -11.46 7.01 -5.23
C SER A 60 -10.07 7.61 -5.03
N LEU A 61 -9.18 6.82 -4.45
CA LEU A 61 -7.79 7.23 -4.21
C LEU A 61 -6.82 6.58 -5.20
N VAL A 62 -7.33 6.06 -6.32
CA VAL A 62 -6.49 5.38 -7.32
C VAL A 62 -5.40 6.32 -7.85
N ASP A 63 -5.73 7.58 -8.12
CA ASP A 63 -4.73 8.55 -8.60
C ASP A 63 -3.84 9.08 -7.49
N PHE A 64 -4.28 9.00 -6.25
CA PHE A 64 -3.50 9.42 -5.09
C PHE A 64 -2.39 8.40 -4.77
N TYR A 65 -2.67 7.11 -4.96
CA TYR A 65 -1.69 6.03 -4.78
C TYR A 65 -1.41 5.41 -6.15
N LYS A 66 -0.75 6.16 -7.00
CA LYS A 66 -0.56 5.75 -8.40
C LYS A 66 0.73 5.01 -8.63
N LYS A 67 1.79 5.37 -7.92
CA LYS A 67 3.13 4.82 -8.12
C LYS A 67 3.69 4.34 -6.79
N ALA A 68 4.54 3.30 -6.85
CA ALA A 68 5.18 2.75 -5.67
C ALA A 68 6.62 2.40 -5.98
N ALA A 69 7.50 2.61 -5.00
CA ALA A 69 8.91 2.24 -5.12
C ALA A 69 9.54 2.11 -3.74
N TRP A 70 10.59 1.31 -3.66
CA TRP A 70 11.47 1.31 -2.50
C TRP A 70 12.56 2.35 -2.75
N GLU A 71 12.69 3.30 -1.85
CA GLU A 71 13.69 4.35 -1.94
C GLU A 71 14.57 4.27 -0.69
N GLY A 72 15.73 3.63 -0.83
CA GLY A 72 16.57 3.31 0.30
C GLY A 72 15.88 2.30 1.20
N ASP A 73 15.68 2.67 2.47
CA ASP A 73 15.03 1.82 3.45
C ASP A 73 13.54 2.15 3.65
N ARG A 74 12.91 2.84 2.68
CA ARG A 74 11.53 3.27 2.79
C ARG A 74 10.71 2.81 1.58
N PHE A 75 9.49 2.36 1.84
CA PHE A 75 8.50 2.10 0.78
C PHE A 75 7.69 3.39 0.59
N VAL A 76 7.70 3.93 -0.63
CA VAL A 76 7.11 5.23 -0.93
C VAL A 76 6.02 5.08 -1.95
N LEU A 77 4.86 5.70 -1.67
CA LEU A 77 3.76 5.83 -2.61
C LEU A 77 3.68 7.26 -3.10
N ARG A 78 3.42 7.42 -4.39
CA ARG A 78 3.31 8.73 -5.03
C ARG A 78 2.03 8.81 -5.86
N ASP A 79 1.51 10.03 -6.00
CA ASP A 79 0.35 10.26 -6.84
C ASP A 79 0.78 10.36 -8.31
N ARG A 80 -0.17 10.63 -9.19
CA ARG A 80 0.12 10.70 -10.63
C ARG A 80 1.01 11.90 -11.00
N LEU A 81 1.10 12.90 -10.12
CA LEU A 81 1.99 14.04 -10.31
C LEU A 81 3.34 13.83 -9.65
N ASP A 82 3.60 12.60 -9.22
CA ASP A 82 4.87 12.19 -8.63
C ASP A 82 5.15 12.81 -7.26
N ARG A 83 4.09 13.24 -6.56
CA ARG A 83 4.21 13.76 -5.20
C ARG A 83 4.10 12.62 -4.20
N GLU A 84 4.94 12.65 -3.17
CA GLU A 84 4.89 11.63 -2.14
C GLU A 84 3.58 11.75 -1.35
N THR A 85 2.80 10.66 -1.31
CA THR A 85 1.53 10.63 -0.59
C THR A 85 1.59 9.76 0.66
N PHE A 86 2.55 8.86 0.73
CA PHE A 86 2.71 7.99 1.88
C PHE A 86 4.09 7.35 1.85
N SER A 87 4.68 7.12 3.03
CA SER A 87 5.93 6.37 3.11
C SER A 87 5.98 5.56 4.39
N LEU A 88 6.62 4.40 4.31
CA LEU A 88 6.84 3.49 5.43
C LEU A 88 8.32 3.14 5.49
N PRO A 89 8.98 3.37 6.63
CA PRO A 89 10.33 2.84 6.82
C PRO A 89 10.27 1.32 7.00
N TYR A 90 11.42 0.67 6.95
CA TYR A 90 11.51 -0.74 7.31
C TYR A 90 10.94 -0.93 8.72
N PRO A 91 10.20 -2.01 8.95
CA PRO A 91 9.68 -2.32 10.27
C PRO A 91 10.79 -2.56 11.29
#